data_f703b5bda1c964efca97b977d18c642f
#
_entry.id   f703b5bda1c964efca97b977d18c642f
#
_cell.length_a   1.000
_cell.length_b   1.000
_cell.length_c   1.000
_cell.angle_alpha   90.00
_cell.angle_beta   90.00
_cell.angle_gamma   90.00
#
_symmetry.space_group_name_H-M   'P 1'
#
loop_
_entity.id
_entity.type
_entity.pdbx_description
1 polymer ?
#
loop_
_entity_poly.entity_id
_entity_poly.type
_entity_poly.pdbx_seq_one_letter_code
_entity_poly.pdbx_strand_id
1 'polypeptide(L)'
;MTSPRTRQALRHISFFIMGCAGMISAHAHAQISAPPIVQTSQGAVSGKLISGTRAYLGIPYAAPPVGELRWQSPQPPARWSGTRDGSAFGARCAQPLSALSPESANEDCLFLNVYAPEGMGRNKLPVMVWIHGGAFLSGSAAEYDMTKLAQKAQAVVVSINYRLGAFGSLRQPELVAQSTSSNLGLQDQQAALRWVGSQIGKFGGDASRVTLFGHSAGSASVCLHMVSPQSKGLFHRAIMQSGACHLLTATPPAAMQAQTVSLGVKLGCPEGRGQLACMRQKPAADVMRQSVPNGNEVNGVDIRWTPVQDGITVP
;
A
#
# COMPACT_ATOMS: atom_id res chain seq x y z
N MET A 1 -4.68 -50.33 -98.88
CA MET A 1 -6.06 -50.73 -98.86
C MET A 1 -6.74 -50.06 -97.71
N THR A 2 -7.85 -49.41 -97.99
CA THR A 2 -8.89 -48.80 -97.15
C THR A 2 -8.52 -47.69 -96.16
N SER A 3 -8.85 -46.59 -96.59
CA SER A 3 -9.52 -45.33 -96.33
C SER A 3 -10.22 -45.09 -94.95
N PRO A 4 -10.41 -43.85 -94.71
CA PRO A 4 -10.51 -43.19 -93.37
C PRO A 4 -11.94 -42.86 -92.96
N ARG A 5 -12.14 -42.48 -91.78
CA ARG A 5 -13.39 -41.71 -91.36
C ARG A 5 -13.03 -40.63 -90.36
N THR A 6 -13.18 -39.42 -90.76
CA THR A 6 -13.37 -38.18 -90.06
C THR A 6 -14.47 -38.28 -89.02
N ARG A 7 -14.21 -37.79 -87.82
CA ARG A 7 -15.28 -37.33 -86.90
C ARG A 7 -14.88 -36.00 -86.26
N GLN A 8 -15.69 -35.01 -86.54
CA GLN A 8 -15.67 -33.66 -85.95
C GLN A 8 -15.82 -33.76 -84.42
N ALA A 9 -14.94 -33.05 -83.69
CA ALA A 9 -15.11 -32.84 -82.26
C ALA A 9 -15.63 -31.40 -82.02
N LEU A 10 -16.81 -31.34 -81.41
CA LEU A 10 -17.38 -30.07 -80.91
C LEU A 10 -16.53 -29.56 -79.74
N ARG A 11 -16.14 -28.31 -79.84
CA ARG A 11 -15.52 -27.54 -78.75
C ARG A 11 -16.59 -27.09 -77.78
N HIS A 12 -16.62 -27.62 -76.56
CA HIS A 12 -17.30 -27.05 -75.43
C HIS A 12 -16.41 -26.01 -74.76
N ILE A 13 -16.84 -24.76 -74.82
CA ILE A 13 -16.22 -23.64 -74.08
C ILE A 13 -16.87 -23.69 -72.67
N SER A 14 -16.05 -24.12 -71.68
CA SER A 14 -16.43 -24.04 -70.26
C SER A 14 -16.02 -22.64 -69.73
N PHE A 15 -16.97 -21.82 -69.41
CA PHE A 15 -16.76 -20.58 -68.65
C PHE A 15 -16.40 -20.93 -67.19
N PHE A 16 -15.16 -20.67 -66.76
CA PHE A 16 -14.79 -20.69 -65.36
C PHE A 16 -15.26 -19.36 -64.73
N ILE A 17 -16.27 -19.42 -63.93
CA ILE A 17 -16.67 -18.33 -63.02
C ILE A 17 -15.71 -18.40 -61.81
N MET A 18 -14.74 -17.49 -61.78
CA MET A 18 -13.81 -17.31 -60.68
C MET A 18 -14.55 -16.56 -59.56
N GLY A 19 -15.11 -17.30 -58.58
CA GLY A 19 -15.73 -16.75 -57.38
C GLY A 19 -14.67 -16.09 -56.50
N CYS A 20 -14.65 -14.74 -56.45
CA CYS A 20 -13.92 -13.99 -55.43
C CYS A 20 -14.58 -14.26 -54.06
N ALA A 21 -14.04 -15.22 -53.31
CA ALA A 21 -14.34 -15.35 -51.87
C ALA A 21 -13.72 -14.15 -51.14
N GLY A 22 -14.51 -13.16 -50.84
CA GLY A 22 -14.13 -12.02 -50.00
C GLY A 22 -13.78 -12.56 -48.58
N MET A 23 -12.51 -12.52 -48.20
CA MET A 23 -12.08 -12.72 -46.82
C MET A 23 -12.62 -11.57 -45.98
N ILE A 24 -13.74 -11.78 -45.27
CA ILE A 24 -14.20 -10.89 -44.21
C ILE A 24 -13.20 -11.06 -43.06
N SER A 25 -12.22 -10.17 -43.00
CA SER A 25 -11.34 -10.04 -41.82
C SER A 25 -12.21 -9.62 -40.63
N ALA A 26 -12.59 -10.58 -39.81
CA ALA A 26 -13.19 -10.30 -38.51
C ALA A 26 -12.16 -9.55 -37.65
N HIS A 27 -12.26 -8.23 -37.61
CA HIS A 27 -11.54 -7.45 -36.64
C HIS A 27 -12.10 -7.82 -35.26
N ALA A 28 -11.37 -8.63 -34.51
CA ALA A 28 -11.64 -8.86 -33.11
C ALA A 28 -11.50 -7.51 -32.38
N HIS A 29 -12.62 -6.83 -32.17
CA HIS A 29 -12.65 -5.70 -31.27
C HIS A 29 -12.34 -6.27 -29.88
N ALA A 30 -11.17 -5.91 -29.33
CA ALA A 30 -10.85 -6.16 -27.93
C ALA A 30 -11.98 -5.49 -27.12
N GLN A 31 -12.86 -6.29 -26.54
CA GLN A 31 -13.87 -5.78 -25.61
C GLN A 31 -13.10 -5.20 -24.41
N ILE A 32 -13.11 -3.87 -24.32
CA ILE A 32 -12.67 -3.18 -23.11
C ILE A 32 -13.71 -3.56 -22.04
N SER A 33 -13.38 -4.54 -21.23
CA SER A 33 -14.23 -4.91 -20.10
C SER A 33 -14.35 -3.70 -19.16
N ALA A 34 -15.54 -3.41 -18.68
CA ALA A 34 -15.77 -2.35 -17.70
C ALA A 34 -14.86 -2.55 -16.48
N PRO A 35 -14.33 -1.48 -15.89
CA PRO A 35 -13.48 -1.60 -14.71
C PRO A 35 -14.22 -2.30 -13.58
N PRO A 36 -13.57 -3.22 -12.86
CA PRO A 36 -14.20 -3.91 -11.74
C PRO A 36 -14.51 -2.91 -10.61
N ILE A 37 -15.75 -2.91 -10.12
CA ILE A 37 -16.19 -2.00 -9.04
C ILE A 37 -16.50 -2.83 -7.79
N VAL A 38 -16.03 -2.35 -6.64
CA VAL A 38 -16.32 -2.92 -5.32
C VAL A 38 -16.92 -1.87 -4.41
N GLN A 39 -18.03 -2.21 -3.75
CA GLN A 39 -18.68 -1.36 -2.77
C GLN A 39 -18.06 -1.56 -1.38
N THR A 40 -17.30 -0.59 -0.90
CA THR A 40 -16.78 -0.57 0.48
C THR A 40 -17.79 0.11 1.43
N SER A 41 -17.51 0.09 2.74
CA SER A 41 -18.31 0.84 3.71
C SER A 41 -18.17 2.35 3.58
N GLN A 42 -17.10 2.82 2.95
CA GLN A 42 -16.84 4.25 2.71
C GLN A 42 -17.42 4.74 1.39
N GLY A 43 -17.55 3.89 0.38
CA GLY A 43 -18.05 4.21 -0.96
C GLY A 43 -17.59 3.18 -1.99
N ALA A 44 -18.01 3.34 -3.24
CA ALA A 44 -17.59 2.49 -4.34
C ALA A 44 -16.14 2.82 -4.76
N VAL A 45 -15.39 1.78 -5.17
CA VAL A 45 -14.04 1.90 -5.73
C VAL A 45 -14.00 1.14 -7.05
N SER A 46 -13.58 1.80 -8.14
CA SER A 46 -13.24 1.12 -9.38
C SER A 46 -11.79 0.66 -9.33
N GLY A 47 -11.51 -0.49 -9.91
CA GLY A 47 -10.15 -1.01 -10.06
C GLY A 47 -9.75 -1.07 -11.53
N LYS A 48 -8.60 -1.68 -11.78
CA LYS A 48 -8.14 -2.05 -13.12
C LYS A 48 -7.78 -3.52 -13.19
N LEU A 49 -7.82 -4.07 -14.38
CA LEU A 49 -7.35 -5.44 -14.63
C LEU A 49 -5.91 -5.40 -15.09
N ILE A 50 -5.03 -6.12 -14.41
CA ILE A 50 -3.61 -6.26 -14.74
C ILE A 50 -3.28 -7.74 -14.81
N SER A 51 -3.03 -8.27 -16.01
CA SER A 51 -2.59 -9.66 -16.21
C SER A 51 -3.43 -10.68 -15.41
N GLY A 52 -4.77 -10.60 -15.45
CA GLY A 52 -5.66 -11.51 -14.73
C GLY A 52 -5.75 -11.27 -13.20
N THR A 53 -5.37 -10.08 -12.76
CA THR A 53 -5.55 -9.62 -11.36
C THR A 53 -6.31 -8.32 -11.34
N ARG A 54 -7.37 -8.25 -10.55
CA ARG A 54 -8.09 -7.03 -10.26
C ARG A 54 -7.30 -6.24 -9.22
N ALA A 55 -6.76 -5.10 -9.62
CA ALA A 55 -6.01 -4.20 -8.76
C ALA A 55 -6.87 -2.98 -8.41
N TYR A 56 -6.98 -2.69 -7.12
CA TYR A 56 -7.66 -1.51 -6.56
C TYR A 56 -6.63 -0.75 -5.75
N LEU A 57 -6.20 0.39 -6.27
CA LEU A 57 -5.07 1.14 -5.75
C LEU A 57 -5.52 2.43 -5.06
N GLY A 58 -4.76 2.92 -4.09
CA GLY A 58 -5.01 4.20 -3.45
C GLY A 58 -6.31 4.28 -2.65
N ILE A 59 -6.72 3.19 -1.99
CA ILE A 59 -7.90 3.18 -1.13
C ILE A 59 -7.53 3.77 0.24
N PRO A 60 -8.17 4.86 0.70
CA PRO A 60 -7.91 5.40 2.02
C PRO A 60 -8.43 4.44 3.11
N TYR A 61 -7.58 4.07 4.05
CA TYR A 61 -7.96 3.26 5.21
C TYR A 61 -8.09 4.11 6.50
N ALA A 62 -7.58 5.34 6.46
CA ALA A 62 -7.71 6.32 7.54
C ALA A 62 -7.85 7.74 6.95
N ALA A 63 -8.29 8.67 7.77
CA ALA A 63 -8.34 10.09 7.43
C ALA A 63 -6.91 10.64 7.22
N PRO A 64 -6.73 11.65 6.35
CA PRO A 64 -5.45 12.32 6.19
C PRO A 64 -4.92 12.85 7.53
N PRO A 65 -3.72 12.48 7.99
CA PRO A 65 -3.16 12.92 9.26
C PRO A 65 -2.51 14.31 9.13
N VAL A 66 -3.28 15.30 8.71
CA VAL A 66 -2.85 16.69 8.43
C VAL A 66 -3.41 17.67 9.47
N GLY A 67 -2.78 18.83 9.62
CA GLY A 67 -3.24 19.88 10.54
C GLY A 67 -3.34 19.37 11.98
N GLU A 68 -4.51 19.48 12.60
CA GLU A 68 -4.74 19.00 13.97
C GLU A 68 -4.63 17.47 14.11
N LEU A 69 -4.79 16.71 13.01
CA LEU A 69 -4.59 15.27 13.01
C LEU A 69 -3.12 14.85 12.85
N ARG A 70 -2.22 15.78 12.53
CA ARG A 70 -0.79 15.52 12.56
C ARG A 70 -0.39 15.08 13.98
N TRP A 71 0.31 13.93 14.08
CA TRP A 71 0.68 13.28 15.34
C TRP A 71 -0.50 12.87 16.24
N GLN A 72 -1.65 12.62 15.65
CA GLN A 72 -2.76 11.93 16.32
C GLN A 72 -2.84 10.47 15.85
N SER A 73 -3.48 9.63 16.67
CA SER A 73 -3.85 8.27 16.25
C SER A 73 -4.71 8.31 14.99
N PRO A 74 -4.58 7.32 14.07
CA PRO A 74 -5.33 7.32 12.82
C PRO A 74 -6.84 7.33 13.09
N GLN A 75 -7.55 8.24 12.39
CA GLN A 75 -9.00 8.38 12.46
C GLN A 75 -9.67 7.66 11.28
N PRO A 76 -10.93 7.23 11.41
CA PRO A 76 -11.65 6.61 10.29
C PRO A 76 -11.69 7.53 9.07
N PRO A 77 -11.55 6.97 7.83
CA PRO A 77 -11.64 7.77 6.62
C PRO A 77 -13.06 8.28 6.39
N ALA A 78 -13.19 9.43 5.76
CA ALA A 78 -14.48 9.97 5.34
C ALA A 78 -15.16 9.05 4.33
N ARG A 79 -16.49 9.06 4.31
CA ARG A 79 -17.28 8.46 3.24
C ARG A 79 -17.24 9.34 2.00
N TRP A 80 -17.33 8.72 0.82
CA TRP A 80 -17.45 9.43 -0.44
C TRP A 80 -18.68 9.00 -1.22
N SER A 81 -19.21 9.92 -2.01
CA SER A 81 -20.28 9.66 -2.99
C SER A 81 -19.68 9.28 -4.35
N GLY A 82 -20.43 8.56 -5.17
CA GLY A 82 -19.96 8.10 -6.48
C GLY A 82 -18.91 6.99 -6.38
N THR A 83 -18.15 6.81 -7.45
CA THR A 83 -17.10 5.79 -7.55
C THR A 83 -15.73 6.44 -7.54
N ARG A 84 -14.93 6.13 -6.53
CA ARG A 84 -13.52 6.53 -6.45
C ARG A 84 -12.70 5.76 -7.48
N ASP A 85 -11.87 6.45 -8.23
CA ASP A 85 -10.91 5.81 -9.13
C ASP A 85 -9.77 5.15 -8.33
N GLY A 86 -9.69 3.83 -8.43
CA GLY A 86 -8.62 3.00 -7.85
C GLY A 86 -7.64 2.48 -8.90
N SER A 87 -7.44 3.20 -10.01
CA SER A 87 -6.49 2.82 -11.05
C SER A 87 -5.04 3.26 -10.77
N ALA A 88 -4.82 4.16 -9.81
CA ALA A 88 -3.51 4.72 -9.45
C ALA A 88 -3.22 4.58 -7.94
N PHE A 89 -1.94 4.48 -7.60
CA PHE A 89 -1.50 4.49 -6.21
C PHE A 89 -1.84 5.84 -5.54
N GLY A 90 -2.14 5.79 -4.24
CA GLY A 90 -2.16 6.97 -3.40
C GLY A 90 -0.76 7.55 -3.19
N ALA A 91 -0.70 8.76 -2.64
CA ALA A 91 0.57 9.43 -2.37
C ALA A 91 1.45 8.63 -1.40
N ARG A 92 2.76 8.75 -1.57
CA ARG A 92 3.76 8.28 -0.60
C ARG A 92 3.73 9.17 0.64
N CYS A 93 3.96 8.59 1.81
CA CYS A 93 4.10 9.37 3.04
C CYS A 93 5.34 10.27 3.01
N ALA A 94 5.30 11.34 3.80
CA ALA A 94 6.41 12.26 3.94
C ALA A 94 7.69 11.52 4.30
N GLN A 95 8.73 11.66 3.47
CA GLN A 95 9.99 10.93 3.55
C GLN A 95 11.08 11.61 2.75
N PRO A 96 12.36 11.50 3.16
CA PRO A 96 13.48 11.99 2.37
C PRO A 96 13.72 11.15 1.12
N LEU A 97 14.47 11.67 0.16
CA LEU A 97 14.99 10.88 -0.95
C LEU A 97 15.83 9.72 -0.42
N SER A 98 15.58 8.54 -0.95
CA SER A 98 16.36 7.34 -0.64
C SER A 98 16.63 6.53 -1.91
N ALA A 99 17.51 5.53 -1.81
CA ALA A 99 17.76 4.61 -2.92
C ALA A 99 16.53 3.79 -3.34
N LEU A 100 15.54 3.68 -2.45
CA LEU A 100 14.35 2.85 -2.67
C LEU A 100 13.10 3.66 -3.00
N SER A 101 13.07 4.98 -2.65
CA SER A 101 11.86 5.76 -2.77
C SER A 101 12.18 7.24 -3.02
N PRO A 102 11.44 7.91 -3.92
CA PRO A 102 11.59 9.36 -4.12
C PRO A 102 11.15 10.14 -2.88
N GLU A 103 11.66 11.37 -2.77
CA GLU A 103 11.24 12.32 -1.74
C GLU A 103 9.73 12.60 -1.84
N SER A 104 9.12 12.79 -0.69
CA SER A 104 7.73 13.22 -0.56
C SER A 104 7.55 14.09 0.68
N ALA A 105 6.77 15.16 0.57
CA ALA A 105 6.31 15.95 1.70
C ALA A 105 4.80 15.76 1.97
N ASN A 106 4.20 14.70 1.40
CA ASN A 106 2.76 14.47 1.50
C ASN A 106 2.42 13.72 2.79
N GLU A 107 1.56 14.31 3.60
CA GLU A 107 1.02 13.67 4.81
C GLU A 107 -0.31 12.94 4.54
N ASP A 108 -1.08 13.31 3.49
CA ASP A 108 -2.24 12.54 3.05
C ASP A 108 -1.76 11.29 2.28
N CYS A 109 -1.44 10.26 3.04
CA CYS A 109 -0.73 9.10 2.53
C CYS A 109 -1.23 7.75 3.06
N LEU A 110 -2.24 7.74 3.94
CA LEU A 110 -2.73 6.53 4.59
C LEU A 110 -3.63 5.72 3.64
N PHE A 111 -3.01 5.22 2.60
CA PHE A 111 -3.64 4.42 1.55
C PHE A 111 -3.16 2.98 1.57
N LEU A 112 -4.03 2.08 1.09
CA LEU A 112 -3.70 0.70 0.80
C LEU A 112 -4.09 0.33 -0.62
N ASN A 113 -3.55 -0.78 -1.11
CA ASN A 113 -3.84 -1.36 -2.41
C ASN A 113 -4.29 -2.80 -2.23
N VAL A 114 -5.26 -3.24 -3.02
CA VAL A 114 -5.78 -4.61 -2.99
C VAL A 114 -5.59 -5.26 -4.35
N TYR A 115 -4.97 -6.44 -4.37
CA TYR A 115 -4.74 -7.26 -5.55
C TYR A 115 -5.47 -8.58 -5.38
N ALA A 116 -6.50 -8.80 -6.19
CA ALA A 116 -7.35 -9.99 -6.15
C ALA A 116 -7.27 -10.75 -7.49
N PRO A 117 -6.76 -11.98 -7.54
CA PRO A 117 -6.71 -12.75 -8.79
C PRO A 117 -8.12 -12.96 -9.35
N GLU A 118 -8.24 -13.01 -10.68
CA GLU A 118 -9.48 -13.35 -11.36
C GLU A 118 -9.75 -14.88 -11.32
N GLY A 119 -10.95 -15.27 -11.74
CA GLY A 119 -11.31 -16.69 -11.82
C GLY A 119 -11.53 -17.35 -10.46
N MET A 120 -11.61 -16.55 -9.40
CA MET A 120 -11.94 -17.07 -8.07
C MET A 120 -13.37 -17.64 -8.09
N GLY A 121 -13.49 -18.92 -7.75
CA GLY A 121 -14.78 -19.54 -7.51
C GLY A 121 -15.54 -18.85 -6.36
N ARG A 122 -16.60 -19.50 -5.86
CA ARG A 122 -17.39 -18.96 -4.73
C ARG A 122 -16.62 -18.93 -3.39
N ASN A 123 -15.46 -19.57 -3.30
CA ASN A 123 -14.67 -19.65 -2.07
C ASN A 123 -13.79 -18.40 -1.91
N LYS A 124 -13.82 -17.82 -0.72
CA LYS A 124 -12.94 -16.72 -0.36
C LYS A 124 -11.48 -17.20 -0.28
N LEU A 125 -10.55 -16.37 -0.76
CA LEU A 125 -9.11 -16.64 -0.75
C LEU A 125 -8.46 -16.21 0.56
N PRO A 126 -7.34 -16.84 0.97
CA PRO A 126 -6.52 -16.30 2.05
C PRO A 126 -6.05 -14.89 1.72
N VAL A 127 -5.74 -14.13 2.76
CA VAL A 127 -5.30 -12.74 2.64
C VAL A 127 -3.85 -12.62 3.08
N MET A 128 -3.06 -11.86 2.34
CA MET A 128 -1.68 -11.52 2.70
C MET A 128 -1.56 -10.00 2.78
N VAL A 129 -1.11 -9.46 3.93
CA VAL A 129 -0.94 -8.02 4.13
C VAL A 129 0.54 -7.70 4.21
N TRP A 130 1.01 -6.87 3.26
CA TRP A 130 2.41 -6.46 3.10
C TRP A 130 2.71 -5.16 3.81
N ILE A 131 3.77 -5.16 4.63
CA ILE A 131 4.38 -3.96 5.22
C ILE A 131 5.75 -3.76 4.58
N HIS A 132 5.97 -2.63 3.93
CA HIS A 132 7.24 -2.29 3.28
C HIS A 132 8.35 -1.99 4.28
N GLY A 133 9.60 -2.15 3.85
CA GLY A 133 10.80 -1.77 4.59
C GLY A 133 11.15 -0.29 4.43
N GLY A 134 12.41 0.05 4.71
CA GLY A 134 12.96 1.41 4.57
C GLY A 134 13.29 2.07 5.89
N ALA A 135 13.72 1.29 6.88
CA ALA A 135 14.24 1.77 8.18
C ALA A 135 13.26 2.66 8.97
N PHE A 136 11.95 2.56 8.73
CA PHE A 136 10.91 3.46 9.23
C PHE A 136 11.06 4.93 8.77
N LEU A 137 11.94 5.20 7.83
CA LEU A 137 12.25 6.54 7.33
C LEU A 137 11.75 6.78 5.91
N SER A 138 11.71 5.73 5.08
CA SER A 138 11.34 5.79 3.66
C SER A 138 10.60 4.53 3.23
N GLY A 139 10.11 4.52 2.00
CA GLY A 139 9.41 3.39 1.39
C GLY A 139 7.93 3.68 1.10
N SER A 140 7.34 2.83 0.29
CA SER A 140 5.94 2.95 -0.11
C SER A 140 5.42 1.62 -0.62
N ALA A 141 4.12 1.41 -0.47
CA ALA A 141 3.40 0.31 -1.10
C ALA A 141 3.44 0.37 -2.65
N ALA A 142 3.68 1.55 -3.22
CA ALA A 142 3.76 1.76 -4.66
C ALA A 142 5.03 1.19 -5.33
N GLU A 143 6.02 0.77 -4.53
CA GLU A 143 7.27 0.17 -5.02
C GLU A 143 7.14 -1.33 -5.30
N TYR A 144 6.01 -1.92 -4.94
CA TYR A 144 5.79 -3.37 -5.01
C TYR A 144 4.56 -3.70 -5.85
N ASP A 145 4.77 -4.24 -7.06
CA ASP A 145 3.69 -4.85 -7.83
C ASP A 145 3.37 -6.25 -7.25
N MET A 146 2.24 -6.36 -6.59
CA MET A 146 1.79 -7.60 -5.96
C MET A 146 0.97 -8.51 -6.90
N THR A 147 0.82 -8.14 -8.18
CA THR A 147 0.01 -8.88 -9.16
C THR A 147 0.45 -10.34 -9.27
N LYS A 148 1.75 -10.56 -9.48
CA LYS A 148 2.29 -11.93 -9.62
C LYS A 148 2.19 -12.74 -8.33
N LEU A 149 2.36 -12.09 -7.17
CA LEU A 149 2.24 -12.76 -5.88
C LEU A 149 0.78 -13.21 -5.66
N ALA A 150 -0.18 -12.31 -5.91
CA ALA A 150 -1.60 -12.64 -5.77
C ALA A 150 -2.00 -13.86 -6.59
N GLN A 151 -1.55 -13.93 -7.85
CA GLN A 151 -1.82 -15.04 -8.75
C GLN A 151 -1.17 -16.34 -8.28
N LYS A 152 0.15 -16.31 -8.00
CA LYS A 152 0.90 -17.53 -7.64
C LYS A 152 0.49 -18.10 -6.29
N ALA A 153 0.23 -17.23 -5.31
CA ALA A 153 -0.21 -17.63 -3.98
C ALA A 153 -1.71 -17.96 -3.92
N GLN A 154 -2.48 -17.69 -4.99
CA GLN A 154 -3.94 -17.78 -4.96
C GLN A 154 -4.52 -17.08 -3.72
N ALA A 155 -4.10 -15.83 -3.49
CA ALA A 155 -4.42 -15.03 -2.32
C ALA A 155 -4.83 -13.62 -2.72
N VAL A 156 -5.67 -12.98 -1.90
CA VAL A 156 -5.85 -11.54 -1.98
C VAL A 156 -4.67 -10.89 -1.27
N VAL A 157 -3.89 -10.08 -1.99
CA VAL A 157 -2.72 -9.39 -1.42
C VAL A 157 -3.08 -7.92 -1.18
N VAL A 158 -2.74 -7.41 -0.01
CA VAL A 158 -2.91 -6.01 0.37
C VAL A 158 -1.53 -5.42 0.66
N SER A 159 -1.19 -4.27 0.07
CA SER A 159 0.00 -3.50 0.44
C SER A 159 -0.41 -2.16 1.04
N ILE A 160 0.28 -1.71 2.08
CA ILE A 160 -0.11 -0.54 2.86
C ILE A 160 1.01 0.51 2.93
N ASN A 161 0.65 1.79 2.88
CA ASN A 161 1.49 2.88 3.38
C ASN A 161 1.26 3.07 4.88
N TYR A 162 2.22 3.65 5.57
CA TYR A 162 2.12 4.07 6.97
C TYR A 162 3.06 5.25 7.21
N ARG A 163 2.79 6.08 8.21
CA ARG A 163 3.62 7.25 8.52
C ARG A 163 5.04 6.84 8.89
N LEU A 164 6.00 7.66 8.46
CA LEU A 164 7.42 7.41 8.52
C LEU A 164 8.14 8.53 9.30
N GLY A 165 9.36 8.25 9.73
CA GLY A 165 10.22 9.23 10.39
C GLY A 165 9.53 9.89 11.59
N ALA A 166 9.74 11.18 11.76
CA ALA A 166 9.13 11.97 12.82
C ALA A 166 7.59 12.05 12.73
N PHE A 167 6.98 11.73 11.59
CA PHE A 167 5.52 11.65 11.47
C PHE A 167 4.97 10.32 12.00
N GLY A 168 5.76 9.24 11.93
CA GLY A 168 5.37 7.89 12.35
C GLY A 168 5.78 7.51 13.76
N SER A 169 6.85 8.10 14.28
CA SER A 169 7.35 7.85 15.63
C SER A 169 7.74 9.17 16.29
N LEU A 170 7.00 9.57 17.33
CA LEU A 170 7.25 10.85 17.98
C LEU A 170 6.73 10.80 19.42
N ARG A 171 7.55 11.28 20.39
CA ARG A 171 7.18 11.36 21.79
C ARG A 171 7.27 12.81 22.28
N GLN A 172 6.19 13.53 22.10
CA GLN A 172 6.07 14.92 22.56
C GLN A 172 5.35 14.94 23.92
N PRO A 173 5.81 15.69 24.95
CA PRO A 173 5.21 15.68 26.30
C PRO A 173 3.72 15.94 26.33
N GLU A 174 3.21 16.87 25.52
CA GLU A 174 1.77 17.18 25.46
C GLU A 174 0.95 16.02 24.89
N LEU A 175 1.48 15.24 23.94
CA LEU A 175 0.84 14.02 23.43
C LEU A 175 0.84 12.90 24.47
N VAL A 176 1.94 12.75 25.21
CA VAL A 176 2.04 11.79 26.31
C VAL A 176 0.99 12.08 27.38
N ALA A 177 0.82 13.36 27.74
CA ALA A 177 -0.21 13.77 28.69
C ALA A 177 -1.64 13.47 28.21
N GLN A 178 -1.86 13.33 26.90
CA GLN A 178 -3.12 12.92 26.28
C GLN A 178 -3.21 11.39 26.08
N SER A 179 -2.30 10.61 26.64
CA SER A 179 -2.21 9.16 26.44
C SER A 179 -2.10 8.73 24.97
N THR A 180 -1.57 9.61 24.12
CA THR A 180 -1.32 9.28 22.70
C THR A 180 -0.07 8.43 22.58
N SER A 181 -0.16 7.32 21.84
CA SER A 181 0.98 6.46 21.55
C SER A 181 2.09 7.22 20.81
N SER A 182 3.33 6.87 21.10
CA SER A 182 4.50 7.35 20.36
C SER A 182 4.70 6.62 19.01
N ASN A 183 3.94 5.57 18.73
CA ASN A 183 4.10 4.66 17.61
C ASN A 183 2.99 4.82 16.57
N LEU A 184 2.85 6.01 16.02
CA LEU A 184 1.75 6.35 15.10
C LEU A 184 1.80 5.53 13.81
N GLY A 185 3.01 5.25 13.28
CA GLY A 185 3.17 4.39 12.11
C GLY A 185 2.69 2.95 12.36
N LEU A 186 2.94 2.39 13.57
CA LEU A 186 2.39 1.08 13.92
C LEU A 186 0.86 1.12 14.10
N GLN A 187 0.34 2.21 14.64
CA GLN A 187 -1.12 2.40 14.72
C GLN A 187 -1.78 2.53 13.37
N ASP A 188 -1.11 3.14 12.38
CA ASP A 188 -1.56 3.18 11.00
C ASP A 188 -1.65 1.76 10.41
N GLN A 189 -0.63 0.92 10.64
CA GLN A 189 -0.63 -0.48 10.22
C GLN A 189 -1.78 -1.26 10.89
N GLN A 190 -2.04 -1.01 12.17
CA GLN A 190 -3.19 -1.60 12.87
C GLN A 190 -4.54 -1.12 12.31
N ALA A 191 -4.64 0.15 11.91
CA ALA A 191 -5.85 0.69 11.26
C ALA A 191 -6.07 0.01 9.89
N ALA A 192 -5.01 -0.18 9.11
CA ALA A 192 -5.08 -0.92 7.85
C ALA A 192 -5.51 -2.38 8.07
N LEU A 193 -4.98 -3.06 9.08
CA LEU A 193 -5.40 -4.42 9.43
C LEU A 193 -6.87 -4.49 9.87
N ARG A 194 -7.36 -3.52 10.63
CA ARG A 194 -8.80 -3.41 10.97
C ARG A 194 -9.65 -3.18 9.72
N TRP A 195 -9.18 -2.35 8.79
CA TRP A 195 -9.83 -2.18 7.49
C TRP A 195 -9.89 -3.51 6.72
N VAL A 196 -8.79 -4.27 6.67
CA VAL A 196 -8.76 -5.61 6.07
C VAL A 196 -9.81 -6.51 6.73
N GLY A 197 -9.85 -6.59 8.05
CA GLY A 197 -10.82 -7.39 8.79
C GLY A 197 -12.27 -7.09 8.39
N SER A 198 -12.60 -5.82 8.14
CA SER A 198 -13.96 -5.37 7.85
C SER A 198 -14.34 -5.35 6.38
N GLN A 199 -13.38 -5.16 5.45
CA GLN A 199 -13.67 -4.88 4.04
C GLN A 199 -13.19 -5.96 3.06
N ILE A 200 -12.16 -6.73 3.41
CA ILE A 200 -11.49 -7.61 2.42
C ILE A 200 -12.39 -8.69 1.85
N GLY A 201 -13.45 -9.05 2.57
CA GLY A 201 -14.47 -9.98 2.08
C GLY A 201 -15.19 -9.51 0.81
N LYS A 202 -15.25 -8.22 0.56
CA LYS A 202 -15.85 -7.59 -0.63
C LYS A 202 -14.94 -7.74 -1.86
N PHE A 203 -13.66 -7.94 -1.62
CA PHE A 203 -12.63 -8.19 -2.64
C PHE A 203 -12.35 -9.69 -2.84
N GLY A 204 -13.12 -10.57 -2.21
CA GLY A 204 -12.97 -12.01 -2.31
C GLY A 204 -11.98 -12.63 -1.31
N GLY A 205 -11.48 -11.85 -0.35
CA GLY A 205 -10.60 -12.33 0.72
C GLY A 205 -11.35 -12.88 1.93
N ASP A 206 -10.71 -13.77 2.67
CA ASP A 206 -11.19 -14.36 3.91
C ASP A 206 -10.49 -13.67 5.10
N ALA A 207 -11.23 -12.83 5.82
CA ALA A 207 -10.73 -12.09 6.97
C ALA A 207 -10.32 -12.99 8.16
N SER A 208 -10.73 -14.27 8.17
CA SER A 208 -10.30 -15.25 9.18
C SER A 208 -8.97 -15.95 8.82
N ARG A 209 -8.40 -15.66 7.66
CA ARG A 209 -7.16 -16.26 7.16
C ARG A 209 -6.15 -15.19 6.69
N VAL A 210 -5.81 -14.26 7.57
CA VAL A 210 -4.88 -13.16 7.30
C VAL A 210 -3.45 -13.54 7.69
N THR A 211 -2.52 -13.43 6.75
CA THR A 211 -1.08 -13.53 6.97
C THR A 211 -0.47 -12.14 6.88
N LEU A 212 0.16 -11.66 7.94
CA LEU A 212 0.92 -10.42 7.97
C LEU A 212 2.36 -10.71 7.57
N PHE A 213 2.91 -9.96 6.60
CA PHE A 213 4.29 -10.17 6.17
C PHE A 213 4.98 -8.84 5.84
N GLY A 214 6.31 -8.81 6.00
CA GLY A 214 7.07 -7.59 5.78
C GLY A 214 8.56 -7.86 5.63
N HIS A 215 9.26 -6.88 5.07
CA HIS A 215 10.69 -6.91 4.84
C HIS A 215 11.41 -5.82 5.64
N SER A 216 12.60 -6.13 6.21
CA SER A 216 13.43 -5.16 6.93
C SER A 216 12.64 -4.46 8.06
N ALA A 217 12.47 -3.14 8.05
CA ALA A 217 11.62 -2.42 9.01
C ALA A 217 10.16 -2.92 9.01
N GLY A 218 9.62 -3.39 7.86
CA GLY A 218 8.33 -4.06 7.80
C GLY A 218 8.32 -5.39 8.53
N SER A 219 9.41 -6.18 8.46
CA SER A 219 9.59 -7.39 9.26
C SER A 219 9.63 -7.06 10.75
N ALA A 220 10.32 -6.00 11.10
CA ALA A 220 10.36 -5.45 12.44
C ALA A 220 8.95 -5.08 12.95
N SER A 221 8.15 -4.42 12.10
CA SER A 221 6.75 -4.13 12.41
C SER A 221 5.94 -5.40 12.66
N VAL A 222 6.12 -6.44 11.81
CA VAL A 222 5.45 -7.75 12.00
C VAL A 222 5.76 -8.31 13.39
N CYS A 223 7.03 -8.27 13.82
CA CYS A 223 7.43 -8.70 15.16
C CYS A 223 6.73 -7.90 16.26
N LEU A 224 6.69 -6.57 16.15
CA LEU A 224 6.01 -5.71 17.12
C LEU A 224 4.51 -5.98 17.17
N HIS A 225 3.87 -6.26 16.03
CA HIS A 225 2.46 -6.65 16.01
C HIS A 225 2.19 -7.98 16.70
N MET A 226 3.13 -8.92 16.71
CA MET A 226 2.98 -10.20 17.42
C MET A 226 2.90 -10.02 18.95
N VAL A 227 3.51 -8.98 19.49
CA VAL A 227 3.51 -8.69 20.93
C VAL A 227 2.59 -7.56 21.34
N SER A 228 2.12 -6.76 20.38
CA SER A 228 1.23 -5.62 20.65
C SER A 228 -0.18 -6.07 21.04
N PRO A 229 -0.68 -5.68 22.23
CA PRO A 229 -2.05 -6.00 22.63
C PRO A 229 -3.11 -5.49 21.66
N GLN A 230 -2.86 -4.33 21.02
CA GLN A 230 -3.78 -3.70 20.08
C GLN A 230 -3.85 -4.42 18.72
N SER A 231 -2.92 -5.35 18.46
CA SER A 231 -2.89 -6.17 17.24
C SER A 231 -3.53 -7.54 17.41
N LYS A 232 -3.96 -7.88 18.62
CA LYS A 232 -4.59 -9.18 18.92
C LYS A 232 -5.81 -9.41 18.04
N GLY A 233 -5.82 -10.54 17.31
CA GLY A 233 -6.92 -10.95 16.45
C GLY A 233 -6.98 -10.25 15.09
N LEU A 234 -6.03 -9.35 14.74
CA LEU A 234 -5.98 -8.68 13.45
C LEU A 234 -5.34 -9.53 12.34
N PHE A 235 -4.56 -10.54 12.70
CA PHE A 235 -3.94 -11.49 11.77
C PHE A 235 -3.77 -12.86 12.44
N HIS A 236 -3.47 -13.88 11.64
CA HIS A 236 -3.45 -15.28 12.06
C HIS A 236 -2.10 -15.95 11.84
N ARG A 237 -1.27 -15.40 10.95
CA ARG A 237 0.07 -15.90 10.60
C ARG A 237 0.99 -14.72 10.34
N ALA A 238 2.27 -14.93 10.55
CA ALA A 238 3.31 -13.92 10.36
C ALA A 238 4.46 -14.48 9.53
N ILE A 239 5.01 -13.65 8.62
CA ILE A 239 6.22 -13.94 7.86
C ILE A 239 7.16 -12.73 8.00
N MET A 240 8.34 -12.95 8.47
CA MET A 240 9.38 -11.93 8.67
C MET A 240 10.53 -12.14 7.69
N GLN A 241 10.82 -11.14 6.86
CA GLN A 241 11.85 -11.21 5.84
C GLN A 241 12.95 -10.19 6.12
N SER A 242 14.19 -10.67 6.23
CA SER A 242 15.39 -9.82 6.44
C SER A 242 15.27 -8.85 7.62
N GLY A 243 14.69 -9.33 8.73
CA GLY A 243 14.58 -8.61 10.01
C GLY A 243 14.11 -9.58 11.07
N ALA A 244 14.82 -9.62 12.18
CA ALA A 244 14.52 -10.50 13.31
C ALA A 244 14.13 -9.68 14.54
N CYS A 245 13.27 -10.24 15.38
CA CYS A 245 12.78 -9.58 16.59
C CYS A 245 13.92 -9.12 17.52
N HIS A 246 14.97 -9.91 17.66
CA HIS A 246 16.11 -9.60 18.54
C HIS A 246 17.02 -8.48 17.99
N LEU A 247 16.89 -8.10 16.71
CA LEU A 247 17.62 -6.99 16.13
C LEU A 247 16.88 -5.64 16.30
N LEU A 248 15.66 -5.70 16.82
CA LEU A 248 14.82 -4.54 17.07
C LEU A 248 15.10 -4.02 18.48
N THR A 249 15.92 -3.02 18.59
CA THR A 249 15.95 -2.17 19.79
C THR A 249 14.91 -1.07 19.60
N ALA A 250 13.78 -1.17 20.29
CA ALA A 250 12.86 -0.05 20.40
C ALA A 250 13.59 1.13 21.07
N THR A 251 13.38 2.32 20.56
CA THR A 251 13.97 3.53 21.15
C THR A 251 13.43 3.72 22.57
N PRO A 252 14.30 3.92 23.57
CA PRO A 252 13.85 4.25 24.92
C PRO A 252 12.96 5.51 24.92
N PRO A 253 11.89 5.55 25.72
CA PRO A 253 10.97 6.69 25.74
C PRO A 253 11.63 8.04 26.00
N ALA A 254 12.57 8.10 26.95
CA ALA A 254 13.30 9.34 27.27
C ALA A 254 14.15 9.83 26.09
N ALA A 255 14.81 8.93 25.35
CA ALA A 255 15.61 9.28 24.18
C ALA A 255 14.74 9.83 23.07
N MET A 256 13.59 9.20 22.77
CA MET A 256 12.65 9.70 21.78
C MET A 256 12.05 11.06 22.20
N GLN A 257 11.78 11.28 23.47
CA GLN A 257 11.28 12.56 23.96
C GLN A 257 12.33 13.67 23.77
N ALA A 258 13.58 13.43 24.18
CA ALA A 258 14.67 14.41 24.00
C ALA A 258 14.85 14.77 22.51
N GLN A 259 14.82 13.77 21.63
CA GLN A 259 14.91 13.97 20.18
C GLN A 259 13.74 14.77 19.63
N THR A 260 12.52 14.49 20.09
CA THR A 260 11.32 15.22 19.68
C THR A 260 11.36 16.70 20.09
N VAL A 261 11.77 16.98 21.34
CA VAL A 261 11.94 18.34 21.84
C VAL A 261 13.00 19.08 21.02
N SER A 262 14.13 18.42 20.75
CA SER A 262 15.20 18.98 19.89
C SER A 262 14.70 19.28 18.48
N LEU A 263 13.89 18.41 17.86
CA LEU A 263 13.25 18.70 16.57
C LEU A 263 12.38 19.95 16.64
N GLY A 264 11.58 20.11 17.71
CA GLY A 264 10.78 21.31 17.92
C GLY A 264 11.62 22.57 17.93
N VAL A 265 12.75 22.57 18.65
CA VAL A 265 13.69 23.70 18.69
C VAL A 265 14.29 24.00 17.31
N LYS A 266 14.72 22.98 16.57
CA LYS A 266 15.23 23.13 15.18
C LYS A 266 14.18 23.71 14.23
N LEU A 267 12.91 23.46 14.47
CA LEU A 267 11.79 24.04 13.73
C LEU A 267 11.45 25.46 14.18
N GLY A 268 12.18 26.05 15.14
CA GLY A 268 11.88 27.36 15.70
C GLY A 268 10.66 27.35 16.63
N CYS A 269 10.37 26.21 17.26
CA CYS A 269 9.31 26.04 18.25
C CYS A 269 9.97 25.86 19.63
N PRO A 270 9.90 26.86 20.52
CA PRO A 270 10.53 26.80 21.84
C PRO A 270 10.03 25.59 22.66
N GLU A 271 10.93 25.06 23.46
CA GLU A 271 10.60 23.98 24.40
C GLU A 271 9.54 24.45 25.41
N GLY A 272 8.66 23.54 25.80
CA GLY A 272 7.62 23.78 26.81
C GLY A 272 6.21 23.81 26.25
N ARG A 273 5.32 24.46 26.96
CA ARG A 273 3.89 24.52 26.61
C ARG A 273 3.70 25.18 25.25
N GLY A 274 2.92 24.55 24.38
CA GLY A 274 2.60 25.04 23.02
C GLY A 274 3.62 24.65 21.97
N GLN A 275 4.70 23.92 22.30
CA GLN A 275 5.65 23.43 21.33
C GLN A 275 4.97 22.57 20.27
N LEU A 276 4.07 21.65 20.66
CA LEU A 276 3.33 20.80 19.75
C LEU A 276 2.49 21.61 18.77
N ALA A 277 1.73 22.60 19.27
CA ALA A 277 0.90 23.46 18.43
C ALA A 277 1.73 24.24 17.40
N CYS A 278 2.89 24.77 17.81
CA CYS A 278 3.85 25.42 16.91
C CYS A 278 4.36 24.42 15.86
N MET A 279 4.77 23.23 16.26
CA MET A 279 5.28 22.19 15.34
C MET A 279 4.22 21.75 14.32
N ARG A 280 2.94 21.68 14.70
CA ARG A 280 1.82 21.36 13.79
C ARG A 280 1.65 22.39 12.68
N GLN A 281 2.00 23.64 12.91
CA GLN A 281 1.91 24.71 11.92
C GLN A 281 3.06 24.70 10.91
N LYS A 282 4.13 23.92 11.15
CA LYS A 282 5.29 23.89 10.25
C LYS A 282 4.97 23.09 8.99
N PRO A 283 5.47 23.54 7.81
CA PRO A 283 5.37 22.75 6.59
C PRO A 283 5.94 21.33 6.77
N ALA A 284 5.29 20.33 6.20
CA ALA A 284 5.76 18.94 6.28
C ALA A 284 7.19 18.76 5.75
N ALA A 285 7.55 19.49 4.68
CA ALA A 285 8.91 19.50 4.14
C ALA A 285 9.95 19.99 5.16
N ASP A 286 9.62 20.94 6.02
CA ASP A 286 10.53 21.44 7.04
C ASP A 286 10.68 20.43 8.18
N VAL A 287 9.57 19.85 8.64
CA VAL A 287 9.59 18.76 9.64
C VAL A 287 10.45 17.61 9.12
N MET A 288 10.24 17.17 7.88
CA MET A 288 11.02 16.11 7.27
C MET A 288 12.51 16.46 7.23
N ARG A 289 12.89 17.62 6.66
CA ARG A 289 14.30 18.03 6.54
C ARG A 289 15.00 18.13 7.89
N GLN A 290 14.34 18.70 8.90
CA GLN A 290 14.94 18.86 10.23
C GLN A 290 14.97 17.55 11.04
N SER A 291 14.19 16.56 10.65
CA SER A 291 14.17 15.24 11.30
C SER A 291 15.22 14.27 10.76
N VAL A 292 15.74 14.52 9.55
CA VAL A 292 16.81 13.70 8.96
C VAL A 292 18.16 14.16 9.53
N PRO A 293 19.05 13.27 9.96
CA PRO A 293 20.43 13.61 10.33
C PRO A 293 21.15 14.25 9.15
N ASN A 294 21.98 15.25 9.41
CA ASN A 294 22.73 15.97 8.37
C ASN A 294 23.57 15.00 7.54
N GLY A 295 23.13 14.75 6.35
CA GLY A 295 23.76 14.39 5.05
C GLY A 295 24.79 13.27 4.96
N ASN A 296 25.39 12.75 6.01
CA ASN A 296 26.50 11.80 5.91
C ASN A 296 26.33 10.47 6.69
N GLU A 297 25.17 10.23 7.30
CA GLU A 297 24.98 9.07 8.19
C GLU A 297 24.07 7.98 7.62
N VAL A 298 23.86 7.91 6.32
CA VAL A 298 23.02 6.87 5.69
C VAL A 298 23.62 5.46 5.84
N ASN A 299 24.91 5.32 6.11
CA ASN A 299 25.60 4.06 6.36
C ASN A 299 26.08 3.86 7.81
N GLY A 300 25.96 4.87 8.67
CA GLY A 300 26.21 4.78 10.11
C GLY A 300 24.93 5.12 10.88
N VAL A 301 23.86 4.43 10.56
CA VAL A 301 22.46 4.74 10.82
C VAL A 301 22.19 4.98 12.29
N ASP A 302 22.22 6.22 12.72
CA ASP A 302 21.49 6.69 13.89
C ASP A 302 19.99 6.77 13.48
N ILE A 303 19.33 5.60 13.39
CA ILE A 303 17.90 5.50 13.06
C ILE A 303 17.15 5.97 14.31
N ARG A 304 16.88 7.27 14.37
CA ARG A 304 16.31 7.91 15.57
C ARG A 304 14.78 7.81 15.62
N TRP A 305 14.10 7.54 14.49
CA TRP A 305 12.64 7.49 14.43
C TRP A 305 12.12 6.05 14.34
N THR A 306 12.67 5.19 15.17
CA THR A 306 12.22 3.80 15.31
C THR A 306 11.05 3.70 16.29
N PRO A 307 10.33 2.58 16.31
CA PRO A 307 9.30 2.32 17.32
C PRO A 307 9.81 2.50 18.75
N VAL A 308 8.94 2.96 19.63
CA VAL A 308 9.21 3.29 21.03
C VAL A 308 8.54 2.28 21.94
N GLN A 309 9.22 1.83 22.99
CA GLN A 309 8.59 1.06 24.06
C GLN A 309 7.71 2.02 24.89
N ASP A 310 6.49 2.25 24.43
CA ASP A 310 5.59 3.25 25.00
C ASP A 310 4.57 2.69 26.00
N GLY A 311 4.54 1.38 26.18
CA GLY A 311 3.60 0.70 27.08
C GLY A 311 2.15 0.68 26.56
N ILE A 312 1.90 1.19 25.35
CA ILE A 312 0.57 1.30 24.73
C ILE A 312 0.50 0.43 23.48
N THR A 313 1.28 0.77 22.46
CA THR A 313 1.35 0.01 21.20
C THR A 313 2.47 -1.03 21.26
N VAL A 314 3.58 -0.69 21.90
CA VAL A 314 4.72 -1.58 22.17
C VAL A 314 4.88 -1.71 23.70
N PRO A 315 4.63 -2.92 24.26
CA PRO A 315 4.67 -3.18 25.70
C PRO A 315 6.07 -3.06 26.32
#